data_6092166128e7c359467439cbd623886c
#
_entry.id   6092166128e7c359467439cbd623886c
#
_cell.length_a   1.000
_cell.length_b   1.000
_cell.length_c   1.000
_cell.angle_alpha   90.00
_cell.angle_beta   90.00
_cell.angle_gamma   90.00
#
_symmetry.space_group_name_H-M   'P 1'
#
loop_
_entity.id
_entity.type
_entity.pdbx_description
1 polymer ?
#
loop_
_entity_poly.entity_id
_entity_poly.type
_entity_poly.pdbx_seq_one_letter_code
_entity_poly.pdbx_strand_id
1 'polypeptide(L)'
;QYGTSFIYPVSSVGSHVSASPNHQTGRVTSLKTRAVAATPGTFGYELDLNKLSEEEKDEIRGQIKEYKKYARLVQQGLYYRLTDPQTADTGAWEFVSEDGKEALVQAVTIRQHANMDVSYIKLRGLAENTVYREEESGRTYNSTALMEAGIPVPVELGEYRAYQWHFVQEEQGE
;
A
#
# COMPACT_ATOMS: atom_id res chain seq x y z
N GLN A 1 -7.39 10.26 -4.35
CA GLN A 1 -6.33 9.56 -5.12
C GLN A 1 -6.91 8.57 -6.15
N TYR A 2 -7.78 7.63 -5.75
CA TYR A 2 -8.33 6.63 -6.67
C TYR A 2 -8.97 7.27 -7.92
N GLY A 3 -9.92 8.18 -7.78
CA GLY A 3 -10.56 8.85 -8.92
C GLY A 3 -9.58 9.69 -9.76
N THR A 4 -8.64 10.37 -9.12
CA THR A 4 -7.62 11.18 -9.79
C THR A 4 -6.71 10.34 -10.68
N SER A 5 -6.39 9.11 -10.25
CA SER A 5 -5.51 8.19 -10.99
C SER A 5 -6.07 7.68 -12.31
N PHE A 6 -7.35 7.93 -12.63
CA PHE A 6 -7.91 7.65 -13.94
C PHE A 6 -7.55 8.69 -15.00
N ILE A 7 -7.18 9.90 -14.56
CA ILE A 7 -6.94 11.04 -15.45
C ILE A 7 -5.47 11.45 -15.44
N TYR A 8 -4.83 11.39 -14.27
CA TYR A 8 -3.45 11.82 -14.07
C TYR A 8 -2.56 10.67 -13.58
N PRO A 9 -1.29 10.61 -14.00
CA PRO A 9 -0.33 9.69 -13.40
C PRO A 9 -0.24 9.93 -11.89
N VAL A 10 -0.22 8.87 -11.09
CA VAL A 10 -0.14 9.00 -9.63
C VAL A 10 1.10 9.76 -9.18
N SER A 11 2.22 9.64 -9.90
CA SER A 11 3.46 10.37 -9.64
C SER A 11 3.32 11.89 -9.72
N SER A 12 2.29 12.41 -10.39
CA SER A 12 2.00 13.85 -10.49
C SER A 12 1.05 14.36 -9.40
N VAL A 13 0.52 13.48 -8.57
CA VAL A 13 -0.46 13.82 -7.52
C VAL A 13 0.27 14.13 -6.22
N GLY A 14 0.05 15.32 -5.65
CA GLY A 14 0.49 15.65 -4.30
C GLY A 14 -0.23 14.76 -3.28
N SER A 15 0.54 14.07 -2.45
CA SER A 15 0.01 13.15 -1.45
C SER A 15 0.74 13.33 -0.12
N HIS A 16 0.00 13.53 0.96
CA HIS A 16 0.61 13.85 2.24
C HIS A 16 -0.10 13.20 3.42
N VAL A 17 0.67 12.96 4.46
CA VAL A 17 0.19 12.55 5.77
C VAL A 17 -0.32 13.77 6.51
N SER A 18 -1.62 13.87 6.69
CA SER A 18 -2.28 14.99 7.39
C SER A 18 -2.39 14.74 8.89
N ALA A 19 -2.79 15.77 9.64
CA ALA A 19 -3.13 15.66 11.05
C ALA A 19 -4.31 14.72 11.30
N SER A 20 -4.36 14.13 12.49
CA SER A 20 -5.49 13.34 13.02
C SER A 20 -5.90 13.91 14.38
N PRO A 21 -7.20 14.10 14.64
CA PRO A 21 -8.35 13.86 13.76
C PRO A 21 -8.33 14.72 12.49
N ASN A 22 -8.91 14.20 11.39
CA ASN A 22 -9.08 14.97 10.16
C ASN A 22 -10.04 16.15 10.41
N HIS A 23 -9.63 17.36 10.03
CA HIS A 23 -10.37 18.59 10.34
C HIS A 23 -11.73 18.71 9.62
N GLN A 24 -11.95 17.99 8.52
CA GLN A 24 -13.21 18.03 7.76
C GLN A 24 -14.19 16.95 8.20
N THR A 25 -13.68 15.75 8.50
CA THR A 25 -14.53 14.58 8.77
C THR A 25 -14.52 14.12 10.23
N GLY A 26 -13.61 14.64 11.06
CA GLY A 26 -13.37 14.17 12.42
C GLY A 26 -12.76 12.76 12.50
N ARG A 27 -12.43 12.14 11.36
CA ARG A 27 -11.91 10.78 11.32
C ARG A 27 -10.56 10.68 12.03
N VAL A 28 -10.44 9.66 12.87
CA VAL A 28 -9.19 9.30 13.54
C VAL A 28 -8.59 8.08 12.85
N THR A 29 -7.35 8.21 12.39
CA THR A 29 -6.60 7.11 11.75
C THR A 29 -5.17 7.09 12.25
N SER A 30 -4.55 5.89 12.27
CA SER A 30 -3.15 5.73 12.67
C SER A 30 -2.20 6.45 11.72
N LEU A 31 -1.00 6.77 12.18
CA LEU A 31 0.08 7.27 11.32
C LEU A 31 0.37 6.28 10.18
N LYS A 32 0.44 4.98 10.48
CA LYS A 32 0.63 3.90 9.49
C LYS A 32 -0.40 3.99 8.37
N THR A 33 -1.68 4.08 8.69
CA THR A 33 -2.75 4.15 7.67
C THR A 33 -2.63 5.40 6.81
N ARG A 34 -2.33 6.55 7.43
CA ARG A 34 -2.15 7.81 6.70
C ARG A 34 -0.94 7.75 5.77
N ALA A 35 0.18 7.15 6.21
CA ALA A 35 1.37 6.98 5.39
C ALA A 35 1.14 6.04 4.20
N VAL A 36 0.54 4.86 4.42
CA VAL A 36 0.20 3.94 3.33
C VAL A 36 -0.73 4.60 2.31
N ALA A 37 -1.76 5.32 2.77
CA ALA A 37 -2.66 6.05 1.88
C ALA A 37 -1.98 7.21 1.14
N ALA A 38 -0.91 7.79 1.69
CA ALA A 38 -0.14 8.87 1.08
C ALA A 38 0.99 8.38 0.16
N THR A 39 1.40 7.12 0.23
CA THR A 39 2.48 6.55 -0.59
C THR A 39 2.28 6.77 -2.09
N PRO A 40 1.08 6.58 -2.68
CA PRO A 40 0.85 6.95 -4.07
C PRO A 40 0.98 8.45 -4.28
N GLY A 41 1.90 8.86 -5.12
CA GLY A 41 2.12 10.26 -5.47
C GLY A 41 3.39 10.87 -4.89
N THR A 42 3.39 12.19 -4.77
CA THR A 42 4.49 12.94 -4.14
C THR A 42 4.29 12.92 -2.63
N PHE A 43 4.94 11.96 -1.99
CA PHE A 43 4.80 11.70 -0.56
C PHE A 43 5.38 12.83 0.31
N GLY A 44 4.64 13.24 1.32
CA GLY A 44 5.10 14.23 2.28
C GLY A 44 4.24 14.28 3.55
N TYR A 45 4.51 15.25 4.40
CA TYR A 45 3.78 15.48 5.66
C TYR A 45 3.23 16.89 5.68
N GLU A 46 1.95 17.02 6.01
CA GLU A 46 1.27 18.29 6.24
C GLU A 46 0.60 18.25 7.63
N LEU A 47 1.43 18.41 8.66
CA LEU A 47 1.01 18.38 10.05
C LEU A 47 2.02 19.14 10.95
N ASP A 48 1.57 19.56 12.14
CA ASP A 48 2.41 20.27 13.10
C ASP A 48 3.23 19.27 13.93
N LEU A 49 4.53 19.16 13.63
CA LEU A 49 5.45 18.26 14.33
C LEU A 49 5.61 18.58 15.84
N ASN A 50 5.29 19.80 16.27
CA ASN A 50 5.38 20.16 17.68
C ASN A 50 4.27 19.54 18.54
N LYS A 51 3.19 19.07 17.89
CA LYS A 51 2.07 18.41 18.55
C LYS A 51 2.20 16.90 18.63
N LEU A 52 3.26 16.35 18.06
CA LEU A 52 3.52 14.91 18.03
C LEU A 52 4.36 14.48 19.23
N SER A 53 4.09 13.27 19.72
CA SER A 53 4.98 12.60 20.69
C SER A 53 6.31 12.21 20.05
N GLU A 54 7.31 11.85 20.86
CA GLU A 54 8.60 11.39 20.33
C GLU A 54 8.42 10.03 19.60
N GLU A 55 7.53 9.16 20.08
CA GLU A 55 7.20 7.88 19.43
C GLU A 55 6.60 8.12 18.04
N GLU A 56 5.69 9.09 17.90
CA GLU A 56 5.11 9.45 16.60
C GLU A 56 6.17 10.03 15.65
N LYS A 57 7.11 10.83 16.16
CA LYS A 57 8.23 11.34 15.36
C LYS A 57 9.17 10.24 14.92
N ASP A 58 9.41 9.22 15.76
CA ASP A 58 10.22 8.06 15.41
C ASP A 58 9.50 7.20 14.36
N GLU A 59 8.19 7.00 14.47
CA GLU A 59 7.38 6.35 13.42
C GLU A 59 7.51 7.10 12.09
N ILE A 60 7.41 8.43 12.08
CA ILE A 60 7.60 9.26 10.88
C ILE A 60 8.99 9.05 10.27
N ARG A 61 10.04 9.04 11.08
CA ARG A 61 11.41 8.77 10.59
C ARG A 61 11.50 7.39 9.92
N GLY A 62 10.84 6.38 10.52
CA GLY A 62 10.72 5.04 9.95
C GLY A 62 9.99 5.06 8.61
N GLN A 63 8.83 5.69 8.53
CA GLN A 63 8.03 5.83 7.32
C GLN A 63 8.78 6.53 6.18
N ILE A 64 9.52 7.61 6.48
CA ILE A 64 10.37 8.30 5.49
C ILE A 64 11.47 7.37 4.97
N LYS A 65 12.13 6.64 5.86
CA LYS A 65 13.17 5.67 5.48
C LYS A 65 12.59 4.56 4.59
N GLU A 66 11.42 4.07 4.94
CA GLU A 66 10.72 3.05 4.17
C GLU A 66 10.27 3.57 2.80
N TYR A 67 9.62 4.73 2.73
CA TYR A 67 9.25 5.34 1.46
C TYR A 67 10.45 5.52 0.52
N LYS A 68 11.61 5.92 1.03
CA LYS A 68 12.83 6.07 0.23
C LYS A 68 13.28 4.77 -0.44
N LYS A 69 12.98 3.60 0.12
CA LYS A 69 13.25 2.30 -0.53
C LYS A 69 12.37 2.12 -1.76
N TYR A 70 11.11 2.54 -1.68
CA TYR A 70 10.12 2.33 -2.72
C TYR A 70 9.95 3.52 -3.68
N ALA A 71 10.60 4.66 -3.40
CA ALA A 71 10.37 5.91 -4.12
C ALA A 71 10.52 5.76 -5.63
N ARG A 72 11.53 5.00 -6.10
CA ARG A 72 11.71 4.74 -7.53
C ARG A 72 10.56 3.92 -8.10
N LEU A 73 10.16 2.86 -7.42
CA LEU A 73 9.04 2.00 -7.83
C LEU A 73 7.73 2.78 -7.88
N VAL A 74 7.45 3.60 -6.86
CA VAL A 74 6.25 4.44 -6.79
C VAL A 74 6.22 5.51 -7.88
N GLN A 75 7.37 6.11 -8.22
CA GLN A 75 7.44 7.22 -9.18
C GLN A 75 7.55 6.76 -10.64
N GLN A 76 8.12 5.59 -10.89
CA GLN A 76 8.46 5.10 -12.24
C GLN A 76 7.77 3.77 -12.58
N GLY A 77 7.27 3.03 -11.60
CA GLY A 77 6.61 1.75 -11.81
C GLY A 77 5.21 1.89 -12.42
N LEU A 78 4.70 0.77 -12.89
CA LEU A 78 3.33 0.65 -13.38
C LEU A 78 2.36 0.63 -12.20
N TYR A 79 1.38 1.51 -12.21
CA TYR A 79 0.36 1.58 -11.16
C TYR A 79 -0.90 0.80 -11.54
N TYR A 80 -1.30 -0.14 -10.69
CA TYR A 80 -2.55 -0.90 -10.85
C TYR A 80 -3.50 -0.62 -9.70
N ARG A 81 -4.76 -0.36 -10.03
CA ARG A 81 -5.88 -0.37 -9.09
C ARG A 81 -6.37 -1.80 -8.98
N LEU A 82 -6.24 -2.40 -7.80
CA LEU A 82 -6.58 -3.82 -7.57
C LEU A 82 -8.04 -4.00 -7.15
N THR A 83 -8.59 -3.01 -6.46
CA THR A 83 -9.98 -2.99 -6.05
C THR A 83 -10.62 -1.63 -6.31
N ASP A 84 -11.95 -1.58 -6.39
CA ASP A 84 -12.70 -0.32 -6.41
C ASP A 84 -13.13 0.03 -4.98
N PRO A 85 -12.57 1.08 -4.35
CA PRO A 85 -12.90 1.47 -2.98
C PRO A 85 -14.35 1.98 -2.82
N GLN A 86 -15.09 2.22 -3.90
CA GLN A 86 -16.50 2.60 -3.83
C GLN A 86 -17.40 1.39 -3.58
N THR A 87 -17.02 0.23 -4.09
CA THR A 87 -17.82 -1.01 -4.01
C THR A 87 -17.20 -2.06 -3.10
N ALA A 88 -15.86 -2.13 -3.02
CA ALA A 88 -15.16 -3.08 -2.17
C ALA A 88 -14.99 -2.55 -0.73
N ASP A 89 -14.89 -3.45 0.22
CA ASP A 89 -14.64 -3.13 1.64
C ASP A 89 -13.17 -2.79 1.92
N THR A 90 -12.28 -3.16 0.99
CA THR A 90 -10.85 -2.87 1.03
C THR A 90 -10.43 -2.16 -0.25
N GLY A 91 -9.85 -0.97 -0.11
CA GLY A 91 -9.16 -0.28 -1.20
C GLY A 91 -7.74 -0.83 -1.33
N ALA A 92 -7.37 -1.32 -2.52
CA ALA A 92 -6.05 -1.88 -2.78
C ALA A 92 -5.48 -1.39 -4.11
N TRP A 93 -4.18 -1.22 -4.13
CA TRP A 93 -3.41 -0.81 -5.30
C TRP A 93 -2.00 -1.38 -5.24
N GLU A 94 -1.30 -1.36 -6.35
CA GLU A 94 0.09 -1.78 -6.42
C GLU A 94 0.90 -0.94 -7.40
N PHE A 95 2.20 -0.96 -7.18
CA PHE A 95 3.22 -0.50 -8.09
C PHE A 95 4.08 -1.69 -8.49
N VAL A 96 4.32 -1.86 -9.77
CA VAL A 96 5.14 -2.96 -10.32
C VAL A 96 6.25 -2.36 -11.15
N SER A 97 7.46 -2.88 -11.02
CA SER A 97 8.58 -2.48 -11.87
C SER A 97 8.29 -2.81 -13.34
N GLU A 98 8.90 -2.08 -14.28
CA GLU A 98 8.65 -2.26 -15.72
C GLU A 98 8.96 -3.69 -16.20
N ASP A 99 9.94 -4.35 -15.59
CA ASP A 99 10.32 -5.74 -15.88
C ASP A 99 9.49 -6.78 -15.07
N GLY A 100 8.56 -6.32 -14.26
CA GLY A 100 7.70 -7.18 -13.45
C GLY A 100 8.37 -7.83 -12.24
N LYS A 101 9.64 -7.52 -11.93
CA LYS A 101 10.42 -8.24 -10.90
C LYS A 101 10.23 -7.76 -9.48
N GLU A 102 9.67 -6.57 -9.31
CA GLU A 102 9.44 -5.95 -8.02
C GLU A 102 8.01 -5.41 -7.96
N ALA A 103 7.31 -5.64 -6.86
CA ALA A 103 5.98 -5.11 -6.63
C ALA A 103 5.78 -4.65 -5.19
N LEU A 104 5.19 -3.45 -5.04
CA LEU A 104 4.71 -2.92 -3.76
C LEU A 104 3.20 -2.93 -3.77
N VAL A 105 2.60 -3.78 -2.96
CA VAL A 105 1.14 -3.89 -2.80
C VAL A 105 0.72 -3.20 -1.53
N GLN A 106 -0.31 -2.38 -1.61
CA GLN A 106 -0.84 -1.65 -0.47
C GLN A 106 -2.36 -1.76 -0.40
N ALA A 107 -2.89 -1.83 0.81
CA ALA A 107 -4.32 -1.92 1.05
C ALA A 107 -4.74 -1.15 2.29
N VAL A 108 -5.98 -0.66 2.28
CA VAL A 108 -6.65 -0.05 3.43
C VAL A 108 -8.06 -0.62 3.54
N THR A 109 -8.41 -1.19 4.70
CA THR A 109 -9.79 -1.60 4.97
C THR A 109 -10.67 -0.36 5.14
N ILE A 110 -11.77 -0.27 4.41
CA ILE A 110 -12.65 0.90 4.39
C ILE A 110 -13.90 0.63 5.22
N ARG A 111 -14.45 -0.56 5.10
CA ARG A 111 -15.65 -1.00 5.81
C ARG A 111 -15.39 -2.36 6.45
N GLN A 112 -15.96 -2.56 7.62
CA GLN A 112 -15.92 -3.82 8.31
C GLN A 112 -17.34 -4.25 8.68
N HIS A 113 -17.67 -5.49 8.37
CA HIS A 113 -18.95 -6.12 8.67
C HIS A 113 -18.78 -7.24 9.70
N ALA A 114 -19.84 -7.57 10.42
CA ALA A 114 -19.83 -8.78 11.23
C ALA A 114 -19.75 -10.04 10.36
N ASN A 115 -19.00 -11.03 10.80
CA ASN A 115 -18.80 -12.29 10.09
C ASN A 115 -18.23 -12.11 8.67
N MET A 116 -17.26 -11.21 8.51
CA MET A 116 -16.57 -11.04 7.21
C MET A 116 -15.82 -12.31 6.81
N ASP A 117 -15.94 -12.63 5.54
CA ASP A 117 -15.05 -13.60 4.89
C ASP A 117 -13.65 -13.02 4.71
N VAL A 118 -12.65 -13.89 4.58
CA VAL A 118 -11.28 -13.47 4.22
C VAL A 118 -11.28 -12.92 2.80
N SER A 119 -10.93 -11.65 2.64
CA SER A 119 -10.77 -11.03 1.33
C SER A 119 -9.39 -11.36 0.76
N TYR A 120 -9.30 -11.56 -0.56
CA TYR A 120 -8.05 -11.77 -1.26
C TYR A 120 -7.81 -10.66 -2.28
N ILE A 121 -6.58 -10.17 -2.33
CA ILE A 121 -6.14 -9.16 -3.29
C ILE A 121 -5.32 -9.87 -4.37
N LYS A 122 -5.83 -9.89 -5.60
CA LYS A 122 -5.12 -10.43 -6.77
C LYS A 122 -4.19 -9.37 -7.33
N LEU A 123 -2.91 -9.73 -7.48
CA LEU A 123 -1.89 -8.86 -8.03
C LEU A 123 -1.95 -8.85 -9.57
N ARG A 124 -1.26 -7.90 -10.19
CA ARG A 124 -1.19 -7.74 -11.65
C ARG A 124 0.22 -7.38 -12.11
N GLY A 125 0.53 -7.64 -13.36
CA GLY A 125 1.75 -7.16 -14.00
C GLY A 125 3.04 -7.82 -13.52
N LEU A 126 2.96 -8.90 -12.73
CA LEU A 126 4.12 -9.68 -12.33
C LEU A 126 4.69 -10.48 -13.50
N ALA A 127 5.99 -10.77 -13.48
CA ALA A 127 6.62 -11.65 -14.45
C ALA A 127 6.03 -13.08 -14.35
N GLU A 128 5.71 -13.67 -15.49
CA GLU A 128 5.14 -15.03 -15.54
C GLU A 128 6.14 -16.09 -15.08
N ASN A 129 5.62 -17.19 -14.54
CA ASN A 129 6.41 -18.36 -14.12
C ASN A 129 7.57 -18.04 -13.18
N THR A 130 7.39 -17.08 -12.33
CA THR A 130 8.40 -16.51 -11.44
C THR A 130 8.03 -16.73 -9.98
N VAL A 131 9.03 -16.92 -9.12
CA VAL A 131 8.85 -16.96 -7.67
C VAL A 131 9.23 -15.60 -7.09
N TYR A 132 8.39 -15.09 -6.19
CA TYR A 132 8.62 -13.85 -5.46
C TYR A 132 8.75 -14.14 -3.98
N ARG A 133 9.67 -13.45 -3.34
CA ARG A 133 9.76 -13.40 -1.88
C ARG A 133 9.11 -12.12 -1.38
N GLU A 134 8.24 -12.27 -0.39
CA GLU A 134 7.73 -11.13 0.36
C GLU A 134 8.75 -10.76 1.44
N GLU A 135 9.23 -9.52 1.39
CA GLU A 135 10.43 -9.08 2.11
C GLU A 135 10.27 -9.06 3.65
N GLU A 136 9.08 -8.76 4.15
CA GLU A 136 8.86 -8.66 5.60
C GLU A 136 8.74 -10.06 6.24
N SER A 137 7.93 -10.94 5.65
CA SER A 137 7.70 -12.29 6.19
C SER A 137 8.73 -13.32 5.73
N GLY A 138 9.48 -13.03 4.66
CA GLY A 138 10.39 -13.96 4.01
C GLY A 138 9.69 -15.12 3.28
N ARG A 139 8.36 -15.09 3.15
CA ARG A 139 7.60 -16.14 2.46
C ARG A 139 7.73 -16.01 0.95
N THR A 140 7.73 -17.15 0.28
CA THR A 140 7.80 -17.20 -1.18
C THR A 140 6.46 -17.55 -1.79
N TYR A 141 6.20 -17.01 -2.96
CA TYR A 141 4.96 -17.16 -3.71
C TYR A 141 5.25 -17.30 -5.20
N ASN A 142 4.51 -18.20 -5.86
CA ASN A 142 4.53 -18.25 -7.31
C ASN A 142 3.69 -17.09 -7.90
N SER A 143 4.15 -16.48 -8.98
CA SER A 143 3.45 -15.37 -9.66
C SER A 143 2.02 -15.70 -10.02
N THR A 144 1.77 -16.92 -10.52
CA THR A 144 0.42 -17.38 -10.85
C THR A 144 -0.48 -17.40 -9.60
N ALA A 145 0.04 -17.87 -8.47
CA ALA A 145 -0.73 -17.87 -7.22
C ALA A 145 -1.08 -16.44 -6.78
N LEU A 146 -0.14 -15.51 -6.88
CA LEU A 146 -0.37 -14.09 -6.55
C LEU A 146 -1.39 -13.43 -7.47
N MET A 147 -1.36 -13.75 -8.78
CA MET A 147 -2.25 -13.14 -9.77
C MET A 147 -3.63 -13.79 -9.82
N GLU A 148 -3.74 -15.12 -9.61
CA GLU A 148 -5.00 -15.84 -9.75
C GLU A 148 -5.74 -16.07 -8.43
N ALA A 149 -5.03 -16.40 -7.36
CA ALA A 149 -5.62 -16.58 -6.02
C ALA A 149 -5.52 -15.30 -5.17
N GLY A 150 -4.40 -14.58 -5.26
CA GLY A 150 -4.15 -13.36 -4.50
C GLY A 150 -3.54 -13.62 -3.12
N ILE A 151 -3.34 -12.53 -2.38
CA ILE A 151 -2.88 -12.53 -0.99
C ILE A 151 -4.05 -12.27 -0.05
N PRO A 152 -4.16 -12.96 1.09
CA PRO A 152 -5.21 -12.69 2.06
C PRO A 152 -4.99 -11.35 2.76
N VAL A 153 -6.04 -10.55 2.87
CA VAL A 153 -6.04 -9.38 3.75
C VAL A 153 -6.16 -9.86 5.20
N PRO A 154 -5.28 -9.43 6.11
CA PRO A 154 -5.38 -9.81 7.51
C PRO A 154 -6.72 -9.40 8.10
N VAL A 155 -7.33 -10.29 8.88
CA VAL A 155 -8.57 -10.00 9.60
C VAL A 155 -8.23 -9.37 10.94
N GLU A 156 -8.34 -8.06 11.01
CA GLU A 156 -8.13 -7.27 12.23
C GLU A 156 -9.37 -6.46 12.55
N LEU A 157 -9.61 -6.22 13.84
CA LEU A 157 -10.74 -5.40 14.27
C LEU A 157 -10.55 -3.92 13.94
N GLY A 158 -11.58 -3.31 13.41
CA GLY A 158 -11.68 -1.87 13.14
C GLY A 158 -11.39 -1.50 11.69
N GLU A 159 -12.04 -0.44 11.27
CA GLU A 159 -11.86 0.15 9.93
C GLU A 159 -10.54 0.92 9.82
N TYR A 160 -10.17 1.25 8.59
CA TYR A 160 -8.97 2.02 8.24
C TYR A 160 -7.67 1.37 8.72
N ARG A 161 -7.59 0.04 8.68
CA ARG A 161 -6.34 -0.72 8.86
C ARG A 161 -5.58 -0.73 7.55
N ALA A 162 -4.28 -0.46 7.62
CA ALA A 162 -3.41 -0.40 6.44
C ALA A 162 -2.41 -1.55 6.44
N TYR A 163 -2.25 -2.12 5.27
CA TYR A 163 -1.34 -3.23 5.00
C TYR A 163 -0.45 -2.88 3.83
N GLN A 164 0.76 -3.44 3.84
CA GLN A 164 1.73 -3.28 2.79
C GLN A 164 2.53 -4.57 2.65
N TRP A 165 2.79 -4.97 1.42
CA TRP A 165 3.63 -6.12 1.08
C TRP A 165 4.59 -5.70 -0.03
N HIS A 166 5.85 -6.08 0.13
CA HIS A 166 6.89 -5.84 -0.85
C HIS A 166 7.40 -7.17 -1.39
N PHE A 167 7.16 -7.39 -2.67
CA PHE A 167 7.54 -8.61 -3.38
C PHE A 167 8.74 -8.34 -4.27
N VAL A 168 9.74 -9.21 -4.18
CA VAL A 168 10.93 -9.17 -5.03
C VAL A 168 11.12 -10.55 -5.63
N GLN A 169 11.39 -10.59 -6.93
CA GLN A 169 11.71 -11.83 -7.63
C GLN A 169 12.88 -12.52 -6.95
N GLU A 170 12.74 -13.81 -6.64
CA GLU A 170 13.88 -14.63 -6.24
C GLU A 170 14.73 -14.97 -7.46
N GLU A 171 16.02 -14.69 -7.36
CA GLU A 171 16.98 -15.19 -8.35
C GLU A 171 17.00 -16.72 -8.23
N GLN A 172 16.69 -17.41 -9.33
CA GLN A 172 16.91 -18.85 -9.39
C GLN A 172 18.42 -19.04 -9.36
N GLY A 173 18.94 -19.54 -8.23
CA GLY A 173 20.34 -19.95 -8.14
C GLY A 173 20.64 -20.96 -9.24
N GLU A 174 21.67 -20.68 -10.02
CA GLU A 174 22.23 -21.60 -11.00
C GLU A 174 22.71 -22.91 -10.34
#